data_7d56af415457d97ef7ac502e9785902b
#
_entry.id   7d56af415457d97ef7ac502e9785902b
#
_cell.length_a   1.000
_cell.length_b   1.000
_cell.length_c   1.000
_cell.angle_alpha   90.00
_cell.angle_beta   90.00
_cell.angle_gamma   90.00
#
_symmetry.space_group_name_H-M   'P 1'
#
loop_
_entity.id
_entity.type
_entity.pdbx_description
1 polymer ?
#
loop_
_entity_poly.entity_id
_entity_poly.type
_entity_poly.pdbx_seq_one_letter_code
_entity_poly.pdbx_strand_id
1 'polypeptide(L)'
;MENRLPMNKKEGMIYGIIICGISASVMCFYNLYLSFGEINNEMLGVFIKSLPIFFIIAMLLENFIISHFAHALVQKFGHEEDSFNAKILFTILFTVIGMSFMMTFIGDIVGHGFVIDKSTFQRFLMSWPRNFGVVLALEVIVAQPIARKVMVRLHEN
;
A
#
# COMPACT_ATOMS: atom_id res chain seq x y z
N MET A 1 23.17 14.00 3.71
CA MET A 1 22.29 13.13 2.91
C MET A 1 21.60 12.14 3.84
N GLU A 2 20.33 11.91 3.63
CA GLU A 2 19.58 11.11 4.59
C GLU A 2 19.72 9.62 4.25
N ASN A 3 20.64 8.93 4.91
CA ASN A 3 20.91 7.48 4.76
C ASN A 3 19.68 6.57 4.98
N ARG A 4 18.51 7.17 5.18
CA ARG A 4 17.24 6.47 5.46
C ARG A 4 16.37 6.26 4.24
N LEU A 5 16.77 6.82 3.08
CA LEU A 5 16.00 6.77 1.85
C LEU A 5 16.82 6.11 0.74
N PRO A 6 16.16 5.50 -0.25
CA PRO A 6 16.85 4.88 -1.37
C PRO A 6 17.60 5.95 -2.19
N MET A 7 18.86 5.66 -2.51
CA MET A 7 19.74 6.53 -3.30
C MET A 7 19.79 6.12 -4.77
N ASN A 8 19.36 4.92 -5.10
CA ASN A 8 19.38 4.38 -6.46
C ASN A 8 18.14 3.54 -6.76
N LYS A 9 17.96 3.18 -8.05
CA LYS A 9 16.76 2.41 -8.50
C LYS A 9 16.64 1.05 -7.84
N LYS A 10 17.75 0.37 -7.54
CA LYS A 10 17.73 -0.95 -6.88
C LYS A 10 17.25 -0.83 -5.43
N GLU A 11 17.75 0.15 -4.72
CA GLU A 11 17.32 0.45 -3.35
C GLU A 11 15.85 0.90 -3.32
N GLY A 12 15.43 1.71 -4.29
CA GLY A 12 14.02 2.10 -4.46
C GLY A 12 13.11 0.89 -4.65
N MET A 13 13.56 -0.10 -5.42
CA MET A 13 12.81 -1.35 -5.61
C MET A 13 12.75 -2.17 -4.31
N ILE A 14 13.86 -2.31 -3.58
CA ILE A 14 13.88 -3.00 -2.29
C ILE A 14 12.96 -2.30 -1.30
N TYR A 15 13.02 -0.98 -1.23
CA TYR A 15 12.16 -0.15 -0.38
C TYR A 15 10.69 -0.38 -0.70
N GLY A 16 10.32 -0.34 -1.97
CA GLY A 16 8.96 -0.60 -2.45
C GLY A 16 8.49 -2.02 -2.13
N ILE A 17 9.33 -3.04 -2.33
CA ILE A 17 9.01 -4.44 -1.99
C ILE A 17 8.70 -4.59 -0.50
N ILE A 18 9.48 -3.96 0.38
CA ILE A 18 9.27 -4.02 1.83
C ILE A 18 7.93 -3.38 2.19
N ILE A 19 7.67 -2.18 1.69
CA ILE A 19 6.42 -1.45 1.97
C ILE A 19 5.21 -2.21 1.42
N CYS A 20 5.22 -2.59 0.14
CA CYS A 20 4.13 -3.36 -0.45
C CYS A 20 3.95 -4.71 0.22
N GLY A 21 5.02 -5.39 0.61
CA GLY A 21 4.97 -6.67 1.31
C GLY A 21 4.28 -6.57 2.67
N ILE A 22 4.63 -5.57 3.47
CA ILE A 22 4.01 -5.32 4.78
C ILE A 22 2.54 -4.92 4.59
N SER A 23 2.27 -3.95 3.73
CA SER A 23 0.93 -3.41 3.51
C SER A 23 -0.01 -4.45 2.91
N ALA A 24 0.43 -5.21 1.90
CA ALA A 24 -0.38 -6.27 1.31
C ALA A 24 -0.67 -7.39 2.32
N SER A 25 0.32 -7.81 3.12
CA SER A 25 0.14 -8.87 4.12
C SER A 25 -0.87 -8.47 5.19
N VAL A 26 -0.70 -7.30 5.79
CA VAL A 26 -1.60 -6.83 6.85
C VAL A 26 -2.99 -6.55 6.31
N MET A 27 -3.12 -5.92 5.15
CA MET A 27 -4.44 -5.63 4.57
C MET A 27 -5.17 -6.87 4.07
N CYS A 28 -4.46 -7.83 3.49
CA CYS A 28 -5.04 -9.11 3.11
C CYS A 28 -5.57 -9.84 4.35
N PHE A 29 -4.75 -9.95 5.39
CA PHE A 29 -5.17 -10.57 6.66
C PHE A 29 -6.36 -9.83 7.29
N TYR A 30 -6.31 -8.51 7.36
CA TYR A 30 -7.36 -7.68 7.93
C TYR A 30 -8.70 -7.84 7.21
N ASN A 31 -8.70 -7.78 5.88
CA ASN A 31 -9.95 -7.93 5.10
C ASN A 31 -10.51 -9.36 5.21
N LEU A 32 -9.65 -10.38 5.22
CA LEU A 32 -10.09 -11.77 5.44
C LEU A 32 -10.67 -11.96 6.84
N TYR A 33 -10.02 -11.41 7.87
CA TYR A 33 -10.55 -11.45 9.23
C TYR A 33 -11.95 -10.82 9.33
N LEU A 34 -12.16 -9.68 8.65
CA LEU A 34 -13.49 -9.05 8.61
C LEU A 34 -14.53 -9.89 7.86
N SER A 35 -14.10 -10.66 6.87
CA SER A 35 -15.01 -11.52 6.07
C SER A 35 -15.37 -12.81 6.77
N PHE A 36 -14.41 -13.43 7.45
CA PHE A 36 -14.62 -14.70 8.16
C PHE A 36 -15.14 -14.52 9.60
N GLY A 37 -14.86 -13.36 10.22
CA GLY A 37 -15.24 -13.05 11.59
C GLY A 37 -14.38 -13.73 12.67
N GLU A 38 -13.63 -14.76 12.31
CA GLU A 38 -12.75 -15.52 13.20
C GLU A 38 -11.50 -16.02 12.46
N ILE A 39 -10.46 -16.31 13.22
CA ILE A 39 -9.23 -16.90 12.67
C ILE A 39 -9.36 -18.43 12.71
N ASN A 40 -9.54 -19.03 11.54
CA ASN A 40 -9.63 -20.48 11.39
C ASN A 40 -8.68 -20.97 10.27
N ASN A 41 -8.54 -22.30 10.15
CA ASN A 41 -7.66 -22.91 9.15
C ASN A 41 -8.09 -22.58 7.71
N GLU A 42 -9.38 -22.39 7.46
CA GLU A 42 -9.91 -22.02 6.16
C GLU A 42 -9.47 -20.61 5.78
N MET A 43 -9.65 -19.63 6.68
CA MET A 43 -9.16 -18.27 6.51
C MET A 43 -7.65 -18.22 6.24
N LEU A 44 -6.86 -18.97 7.02
CA LEU A 44 -5.41 -19.04 6.82
C LEU A 44 -5.03 -19.66 5.48
N GLY A 45 -5.74 -20.68 5.04
CA GLY A 45 -5.56 -21.27 3.71
C GLY A 45 -5.86 -20.29 2.57
N VAL A 46 -6.92 -19.52 2.70
CA VAL A 46 -7.25 -18.44 1.73
C VAL A 46 -6.19 -17.34 1.78
N PHE A 47 -5.74 -16.94 2.96
CA PHE A 47 -4.69 -15.94 3.12
C PHE A 47 -3.40 -16.30 2.40
N ILE A 48 -2.89 -17.52 2.61
CA ILE A 48 -1.65 -18.01 2.00
C ILE A 48 -1.75 -18.04 0.47
N LYS A 49 -2.92 -18.41 -0.07
CA LYS A 49 -3.17 -18.45 -1.52
C LYS A 49 -3.35 -17.07 -2.14
N SER A 50 -4.00 -16.16 -1.44
CA SER A 50 -4.34 -14.83 -1.93
C SER A 50 -3.17 -13.85 -1.83
N LEU A 51 -2.34 -13.97 -0.81
CA LEU A 51 -1.26 -13.04 -0.52
C LEU A 51 -0.28 -12.84 -1.71
N PRO A 52 0.25 -13.89 -2.38
CA PRO A 52 1.14 -13.70 -3.51
C PRO A 52 0.47 -12.95 -4.67
N ILE A 53 -0.80 -13.23 -4.93
CA ILE A 53 -1.57 -12.61 -6.01
C ILE A 53 -1.75 -11.12 -5.71
N PHE A 54 -2.23 -10.77 -4.53
CA PHE A 54 -2.41 -9.37 -4.12
C PHE A 54 -1.10 -8.61 -4.04
N PHE A 55 -0.02 -9.27 -3.61
CA PHE A 55 1.31 -8.68 -3.60
C PHE A 55 1.79 -8.33 -5.02
N ILE A 56 1.66 -9.23 -5.98
CA ILE A 56 2.02 -8.97 -7.38
C ILE A 56 1.17 -7.83 -7.94
N ILE A 57 -0.15 -7.84 -7.72
CA ILE A 57 -1.03 -6.76 -8.15
C ILE A 57 -0.60 -5.43 -7.53
N ALA A 58 -0.33 -5.39 -6.23
CA ALA A 58 0.13 -4.19 -5.55
C ALA A 58 1.43 -3.64 -6.12
N MET A 59 2.41 -4.51 -6.39
CA MET A 59 3.69 -4.12 -7.00
C MET A 59 3.52 -3.57 -8.41
N LEU A 60 2.65 -4.16 -9.22
CA LEU A 60 2.35 -3.66 -10.56
C LEU A 60 1.66 -2.29 -10.51
N LEU A 61 0.64 -2.14 -9.66
CA LEU A 61 -0.05 -0.87 -9.46
C LEU A 61 0.90 0.22 -9.00
N GLU A 62 1.73 -0.06 -7.99
CA GLU A 62 2.70 0.88 -7.45
C GLU A 62 3.65 1.38 -8.54
N ASN A 63 4.27 0.48 -9.29
CA ASN A 63 5.28 0.85 -10.28
C ASN A 63 4.71 1.53 -11.52
N PHE A 64 3.54 1.09 -12.02
CA PHE A 64 3.01 1.57 -13.31
C PHE A 64 2.01 2.71 -13.19
N ILE A 65 1.26 2.79 -12.10
CA ILE A 65 0.16 3.74 -11.95
C ILE A 65 0.40 4.70 -10.79
N ILE A 66 0.55 4.16 -9.58
CA ILE A 66 0.48 4.95 -8.35
C ILE A 66 1.70 5.86 -8.19
N SER A 67 2.88 5.37 -8.49
CA SER A 67 4.11 6.17 -8.44
C SER A 67 4.01 7.41 -9.33
N HIS A 68 3.53 7.27 -10.57
CA HIS A 68 3.33 8.40 -11.48
C HIS A 68 2.26 9.36 -10.98
N PHE A 69 1.15 8.81 -10.48
CA PHE A 69 0.05 9.59 -9.90
C PHE A 69 0.51 10.39 -8.68
N ALA A 70 1.19 9.74 -7.72
CA ALA A 70 1.68 10.41 -6.53
C ALA A 70 2.69 11.51 -6.87
N HIS A 71 3.64 11.25 -7.77
CA HIS A 71 4.60 12.26 -8.22
C HIS A 71 3.93 13.45 -8.89
N ALA A 72 2.94 13.22 -9.76
CA ALA A 72 2.18 14.31 -10.40
C ALA A 72 1.43 15.18 -9.38
N LEU A 73 0.85 14.57 -8.34
CA LEU A 73 0.17 15.30 -7.28
C LEU A 73 1.15 16.07 -6.38
N VAL A 74 2.28 15.49 -6.05
CA VAL A 74 3.32 16.19 -5.28
C VAL A 74 3.86 17.39 -6.04
N GLN A 75 4.06 17.27 -7.35
CA GLN A 75 4.47 18.42 -8.19
C GLN A 75 3.40 19.50 -8.28
N LYS A 76 2.11 19.11 -8.26
CA LYS A 76 0.99 20.06 -8.37
C LYS A 76 0.68 20.79 -7.06
N PHE A 77 0.75 20.08 -5.94
CA PHE A 77 0.33 20.60 -4.63
C PHE A 77 1.49 20.95 -3.70
N GLY A 78 2.69 20.44 -3.96
CA GLY A 78 3.91 20.80 -3.24
C GLY A 78 4.49 22.12 -3.75
N HIS A 79 5.14 22.88 -2.86
CA HIS A 79 5.87 24.08 -3.20
C HIS A 79 7.37 23.80 -3.26
N GLU A 80 8.11 24.60 -4.02
CA GLU A 80 9.58 24.48 -4.10
C GLU A 80 10.24 24.67 -2.73
N GLU A 81 9.63 25.52 -1.90
CA GLU A 81 10.08 25.84 -0.54
C GLU A 81 9.72 24.78 0.51
N ASP A 82 8.90 23.78 0.16
CA ASP A 82 8.54 22.73 1.09
C ASP A 82 9.77 21.95 1.54
N SER A 83 9.82 21.67 2.85
CA SER A 83 10.90 20.87 3.41
C SER A 83 10.90 19.47 2.81
N PHE A 84 12.08 18.86 2.76
CA PHE A 84 12.24 17.48 2.26
C PHE A 84 11.29 16.49 2.96
N ASN A 85 11.09 16.64 4.27
CA ASN A 85 10.15 15.81 5.03
C ASN A 85 8.70 16.03 4.63
N ALA A 86 8.31 17.25 4.31
CA ALA A 86 6.95 17.55 3.84
C ALA A 86 6.69 16.89 2.48
N LYS A 87 7.64 16.96 1.54
CA LYS A 87 7.53 16.30 0.23
C LYS A 87 7.40 14.78 0.36
N ILE A 88 8.14 14.16 1.27
CA ILE A 88 8.00 12.73 1.57
C ILE A 88 6.63 12.41 2.13
N LEU A 89 6.14 13.19 3.09
CA LEU A 89 4.83 12.98 3.69
C LEU A 89 3.71 13.10 2.66
N PHE A 90 3.77 14.09 1.77
CA PHE A 90 2.83 14.21 0.64
C PHE A 90 2.91 13.01 -0.31
N THR A 91 4.12 12.54 -0.62
CA THR A 91 4.29 11.34 -1.45
C THR A 91 3.63 10.13 -0.81
N ILE A 92 3.88 9.88 0.47
CA ILE A 92 3.25 8.78 1.22
C ILE A 92 1.72 8.93 1.19
N LEU A 93 1.20 10.11 1.50
CA LEU A 93 -0.23 10.35 1.52
C LEU A 93 -0.89 10.06 0.16
N PHE A 94 -0.35 10.59 -0.92
CA PHE A 94 -0.89 10.39 -2.27
C PHE A 94 -0.74 8.94 -2.75
N THR A 95 0.37 8.29 -2.40
CA THR A 95 0.56 6.85 -2.65
C THR A 95 -0.50 6.04 -1.92
N VAL A 96 -0.72 6.30 -0.64
CA VAL A 96 -1.71 5.57 0.17
C VAL A 96 -3.14 5.82 -0.33
N ILE A 97 -3.48 7.04 -0.74
CA ILE A 97 -4.78 7.35 -1.35
C ILE A 97 -4.98 6.49 -2.62
N GLY A 98 -4.03 6.54 -3.54
CA GLY A 98 -4.12 5.80 -4.80
C GLY A 98 -4.15 4.28 -4.60
N MET A 99 -3.23 3.75 -3.78
CA MET A 99 -3.14 2.31 -3.51
C MET A 99 -4.38 1.79 -2.77
N SER A 100 -4.84 2.46 -1.72
CA SER A 100 -6.02 2.03 -0.98
C SER A 100 -7.27 2.06 -1.85
N PHE A 101 -7.40 3.06 -2.73
CA PHE A 101 -8.49 3.16 -3.69
C PHE A 101 -8.50 1.97 -4.65
N MET A 102 -7.39 1.76 -5.35
CA MET A 102 -7.27 0.69 -6.36
C MET A 102 -7.39 -0.70 -5.73
N MET A 103 -6.70 -0.95 -4.62
CA MET A 103 -6.71 -2.26 -3.97
C MET A 103 -8.06 -2.57 -3.31
N THR A 104 -8.79 -1.59 -2.78
CA THR A 104 -10.14 -1.80 -2.26
C THR A 104 -11.08 -2.16 -3.40
N PHE A 105 -11.01 -1.47 -4.53
CA PHE A 105 -11.85 -1.74 -5.70
C PHE A 105 -11.55 -3.11 -6.31
N ILE A 106 -10.28 -3.44 -6.55
CA ILE A 106 -9.86 -4.73 -7.06
C ILE A 106 -10.22 -5.86 -6.09
N GLY A 107 -9.99 -5.66 -4.79
CA GLY A 107 -10.32 -6.61 -3.75
C GLY A 107 -11.81 -6.95 -3.68
N ASP A 108 -12.69 -5.95 -3.85
CA ASP A 108 -14.14 -6.19 -3.91
C ASP A 108 -14.53 -7.00 -5.15
N ILE A 109 -14.00 -6.64 -6.32
CA ILE A 109 -14.28 -7.37 -7.58
C ILE A 109 -13.80 -8.83 -7.50
N VAL A 110 -12.57 -9.06 -7.05
CA VAL A 110 -11.99 -10.40 -6.91
C VAL A 110 -12.76 -11.21 -5.87
N GLY A 111 -13.09 -10.61 -4.73
CA GLY A 111 -13.83 -11.26 -3.65
C GLY A 111 -15.25 -11.67 -4.02
N HIS A 112 -15.86 -11.01 -5.00
CA HIS A 112 -17.21 -11.30 -5.49
C HIS A 112 -17.23 -12.01 -6.87
N GLY A 113 -16.14 -12.69 -7.24
CA GLY A 113 -16.08 -13.52 -8.43
C GLY A 113 -16.11 -12.74 -9.75
N PHE A 114 -15.50 -11.56 -9.78
CA PHE A 114 -15.40 -10.68 -10.94
C PHE A 114 -16.75 -10.13 -11.44
N VAL A 115 -17.75 -10.04 -10.56
CA VAL A 115 -19.05 -9.43 -10.87
C VAL A 115 -19.01 -7.96 -10.48
N ILE A 116 -19.34 -7.09 -11.44
CA ILE A 116 -19.45 -5.63 -11.22
C ILE A 116 -20.92 -5.26 -11.35
N ASP A 117 -21.52 -4.85 -10.25
CA ASP A 117 -22.91 -4.42 -10.15
C ASP A 117 -23.05 -3.11 -9.38
N LYS A 118 -24.29 -2.64 -9.18
CA LYS A 118 -24.56 -1.40 -8.42
C LYS A 118 -24.11 -1.52 -6.96
N SER A 119 -24.09 -2.72 -6.39
CA SER A 119 -23.68 -2.97 -5.01
C SER A 119 -22.16 -2.89 -4.86
N THR A 120 -21.37 -3.15 -5.92
CA THR A 120 -19.93 -2.98 -5.95
C THR A 120 -19.51 -1.56 -5.55
N PHE A 121 -20.17 -0.55 -6.13
CA PHE A 121 -19.87 0.84 -5.81
C PHE A 121 -20.25 1.21 -4.37
N GLN A 122 -21.36 0.70 -3.88
CA GLN A 122 -21.79 0.93 -2.49
C GLN A 122 -20.82 0.27 -1.50
N ARG A 123 -20.45 -1.00 -1.72
CA ARG A 123 -19.46 -1.71 -0.92
C ARG A 123 -18.11 -0.99 -0.92
N PHE A 124 -17.67 -0.52 -2.08
CA PHE A 124 -16.45 0.27 -2.22
C PHE A 124 -16.48 1.54 -1.37
N LEU A 125 -17.53 2.35 -1.48
CA LEU A 125 -17.67 3.60 -0.71
C LEU A 125 -17.67 3.36 0.81
N MET A 126 -18.20 2.24 1.26
CA MET A 126 -18.21 1.86 2.69
C MET A 126 -16.84 1.34 3.16
N SER A 127 -16.16 0.60 2.32
CA SER A 127 -14.91 -0.08 2.68
C SER A 127 -13.68 0.80 2.52
N TRP A 128 -13.65 1.64 1.48
CA TRP A 128 -12.48 2.45 1.17
C TRP A 128 -12.06 3.42 2.27
N PRO A 129 -12.93 4.23 2.92
CA PRO A 129 -12.50 5.14 3.99
C PRO A 129 -11.85 4.40 5.17
N ARG A 130 -12.41 3.24 5.52
CA ARG A 130 -11.86 2.36 6.56
C ARG A 130 -10.51 1.81 6.15
N ASN A 131 -10.41 1.23 4.96
CA ASN A 131 -9.16 0.67 4.43
C ASN A 131 -8.08 1.75 4.28
N PHE A 132 -8.44 2.94 3.80
CA PHE A 132 -7.55 4.09 3.71
C PHE A 132 -6.96 4.46 5.08
N GLY A 133 -7.80 4.59 6.11
CA GLY A 133 -7.35 4.91 7.46
C GLY A 133 -6.40 3.85 8.04
N VAL A 134 -6.71 2.57 7.86
CA VAL A 134 -5.86 1.47 8.30
C VAL A 134 -4.53 1.45 7.56
N VAL A 135 -4.54 1.58 6.23
CA VAL A 135 -3.31 1.60 5.41
C VAL A 135 -2.44 2.80 5.77
N LEU A 136 -3.04 3.99 5.92
CA LEU A 136 -2.28 5.19 6.29
C LEU A 136 -1.58 5.03 7.63
N ALA A 137 -2.29 4.53 8.64
CA ALA A 137 -1.70 4.26 9.95
C ALA A 137 -0.59 3.21 9.87
N LEU A 138 -0.82 2.12 9.13
CA LEU A 138 0.15 1.06 8.91
C LEU A 138 1.42 1.58 8.21
N GLU A 139 1.26 2.37 7.16
CA GLU A 139 2.38 2.96 6.43
C GLU A 139 3.24 3.85 7.33
N VAL A 140 2.62 4.81 8.01
CA VAL A 140 3.34 5.79 8.83
C VAL A 140 4.00 5.15 10.05
N ILE A 141 3.31 4.23 10.72
CA ILE A 141 3.75 3.68 12.03
C ILE A 141 4.65 2.45 11.85
N VAL A 142 4.43 1.64 10.83
CA VAL A 142 5.08 0.33 10.68
C VAL A 142 5.93 0.25 9.42
N ALA A 143 5.33 0.37 8.24
CA ALA A 143 6.00 0.09 6.98
C ALA A 143 7.16 1.04 6.71
N GLN A 144 6.95 2.34 6.85
CA GLN A 144 7.99 3.37 6.65
C GLN A 144 9.15 3.25 7.64
N PRO A 145 8.94 3.10 8.95
CA PRO A 145 10.04 2.91 9.89
C PRO A 145 10.86 1.65 9.61
N ILE A 146 10.22 0.54 9.22
CA ILE A 146 10.91 -0.69 8.89
C ILE A 146 11.74 -0.52 7.62
N ALA A 147 11.14 -0.01 6.54
CA ALA A 147 11.83 0.22 5.28
C ALA A 147 13.04 1.15 5.44
N ARG A 148 12.89 2.23 6.21
CA ARG A 148 14.00 3.15 6.52
C ARG A 148 15.12 2.49 7.33
N LYS A 149 14.81 1.63 8.30
CA LYS A 149 15.83 0.87 9.04
C LYS A 149 16.62 -0.07 8.13
N VAL A 150 15.95 -0.69 7.17
CA VAL A 150 16.63 -1.56 6.18
C VAL A 150 17.57 -0.74 5.29
N MET A 151 17.14 0.45 4.85
CA MET A 151 18.01 1.35 4.06
C MET A 151 19.27 1.74 4.84
N VAL A 152 19.13 2.15 6.10
CA VAL A 152 20.29 2.47 6.95
C VAL A 152 21.30 1.30 6.99
N ARG A 153 20.80 0.08 7.23
CA ARG A 153 21.67 -1.10 7.26
C ARG A 153 22.35 -1.42 5.92
N LEU A 154 21.67 -1.13 4.81
CA LEU A 154 22.25 -1.31 3.48
C LEU A 154 23.35 -0.29 3.17
N HIS A 155 23.27 0.91 3.76
CA HIS A 155 24.28 1.96 3.56
C HIS A 155 25.45 1.88 4.57
N GLU A 156 25.32 1.08 5.63
CA GLU A 156 26.40 0.82 6.60
C GLU A 156 27.33 -0.32 6.21
N ASN A 157 26.93 -1.15 5.21
CA ASN A 157 27.74 -2.25 4.66
C ASN A 157 28.35 -1.87 3.31
#